data_945a583c2432768119dab4d4fd6da914
#
_entry.id   945a583c2432768119dab4d4fd6da914
#
_cell.length_a   1.000
_cell.length_b   1.000
_cell.length_c   1.000
_cell.angle_alpha   90.00
_cell.angle_beta   90.00
_cell.angle_gamma   90.00
#
_symmetry.space_group_name_H-M   'P 1'
#
loop_
_entity.id
_entity.type
_entity.pdbx_description
1 polymer ?
#
loop_
_entity_poly.entity_id
_entity_poly.type
_entity_poly.pdbx_seq_one_letter_code
_entity_poly.pdbx_strand_id
1 'polypeptide(L)'
;DGTEHYYEFHTKKGMLLVTTDGKKNNGKVTHISMMYNDANGPTYQAVKNYVGKAVTHTEYSKVAGNFGYIEKGKTTYQFASAPKDKNIKLYRIDLEK
;
A
#
# COMPACT_ATOMS: atom_id res chain seq x y z
N ASP A 1 -0.83 16.75 -22.30
CA ASP A 1 -1.68 15.87 -23.07
C ASP A 1 -2.28 14.72 -22.25
N GLY A 2 -2.10 14.68 -20.98
CA GLY A 2 -2.69 13.70 -20.13
C GLY A 2 -1.99 12.34 -20.06
N THR A 3 -0.85 12.20 -20.69
CA THR A 3 -0.09 10.95 -20.62
C THR A 3 0.61 10.85 -19.28
N GLU A 4 0.45 9.73 -18.61
CA GLU A 4 1.13 9.48 -17.34
C GLU A 4 2.47 8.78 -17.57
N HIS A 5 3.42 9.05 -16.70
CA HIS A 5 4.71 8.38 -16.70
C HIS A 5 4.86 7.59 -15.41
N TYR A 6 5.42 6.38 -15.51
CA TYR A 6 5.59 5.47 -14.39
C TYR A 6 7.08 5.18 -14.19
N TYR A 7 7.53 5.29 -12.95
CA TYR A 7 8.91 4.99 -12.58
C TYR A 7 8.92 3.90 -11.53
N GLU A 8 9.62 2.80 -11.80
CA GLU A 8 9.69 1.66 -10.91
C GLU A 8 11.08 1.55 -10.27
N PHE A 9 11.10 1.39 -8.96
CA PHE A 9 12.33 1.21 -8.20
C PHE A 9 12.24 -0.10 -7.44
N HIS A 10 13.11 -1.04 -7.75
CA HIS A 10 13.08 -2.37 -7.14
C HIS A 10 14.08 -2.45 -5.99
N THR A 11 13.64 -2.98 -4.87
CA THR A 11 14.44 -3.16 -3.67
C THR A 11 14.33 -4.60 -3.19
N LYS A 12 15.15 -4.98 -2.21
CA LYS A 12 15.08 -6.32 -1.63
C LYS A 12 13.74 -6.59 -0.94
N LYS A 13 13.09 -5.54 -0.44
CA LYS A 13 11.82 -5.69 0.30
C LYS A 13 10.59 -5.54 -0.57
N GLY A 14 10.73 -5.00 -1.76
CA GLY A 14 9.60 -4.78 -2.63
C GLY A 14 9.88 -3.78 -3.73
N MET A 15 8.83 -3.14 -4.20
CA MET A 15 8.91 -2.22 -5.32
C MET A 15 8.24 -0.89 -4.96
N LEU A 16 8.88 0.19 -5.36
CA LEU A 16 8.30 1.54 -5.28
C LEU A 16 7.90 1.97 -6.69
N LEU A 17 6.65 2.34 -6.87
CA LEU A 17 6.14 2.84 -8.13
C LEU A 17 5.73 4.31 -7.96
N VAL A 18 6.28 5.17 -8.79
CA VAL A 18 5.94 6.60 -8.77
C VAL A 18 5.26 6.95 -10.08
N THR A 19 4.09 7.58 -10.00
CA THR A 19 3.33 8.03 -11.17
C THR A 19 3.38 9.54 -11.22
N THR A 20 3.65 10.10 -12.39
CA THR A 20 3.66 11.54 -12.60
C THR A 20 2.65 11.91 -13.68
N ASP A 21 2.30 13.20 -13.75
CA ASP A 21 1.44 13.69 -14.83
C ASP A 21 2.20 13.68 -16.16
N GLY A 22 1.73 13.86 -17.24
CA GLY A 22 2.40 13.68 -18.53
C GLY A 22 3.42 14.75 -18.93
N LYS A 23 3.83 15.63 -18.03
CA LYS A 23 4.74 16.72 -18.38
C LYS A 23 6.19 16.28 -18.31
N LYS A 24 6.90 16.37 -19.44
CA LYS A 24 8.22 15.79 -19.61
C LYS A 24 9.27 16.27 -18.61
N ASN A 25 9.39 17.57 -18.40
CA ASN A 25 10.43 18.13 -17.52
C ASN A 25 9.91 18.70 -16.21
N ASN A 26 8.60 18.84 -16.08
CA ASN A 26 7.95 19.41 -14.92
C ASN A 26 6.83 18.52 -14.40
N GLY A 27 6.95 17.23 -14.65
CA GLY A 27 5.94 16.28 -14.20
C GLY A 27 5.79 16.29 -12.69
N LYS A 28 4.56 16.38 -12.23
CA LYS A 28 4.28 16.33 -10.79
C LYS A 28 3.89 14.93 -10.41
N VAL A 29 4.34 14.50 -9.25
CA VAL A 29 3.96 13.20 -8.70
C VAL A 29 2.47 13.23 -8.38
N THR A 30 1.71 12.28 -8.93
CA THR A 30 0.29 12.15 -8.67
C THR A 30 -0.04 10.96 -7.78
N HIS A 31 0.83 9.96 -7.76
CA HIS A 31 0.59 8.74 -7.00
C HIS A 31 1.93 8.06 -6.67
N ILE A 32 2.03 7.55 -5.46
CA ILE A 32 3.18 6.74 -5.04
C ILE A 32 2.62 5.45 -4.47
N SER A 33 3.16 4.32 -4.94
CA SER A 33 2.76 3.00 -4.48
C SER A 33 3.99 2.27 -3.97
N MET A 34 3.91 1.73 -2.78
CA MET A 34 4.97 0.88 -2.22
C MET A 34 4.40 -0.51 -2.02
N MET A 35 5.00 -1.50 -2.66
CA MET A 35 4.56 -2.89 -2.55
C MET A 35 5.65 -3.75 -1.94
N TYR A 36 5.29 -4.50 -0.90
CA TYR A 36 6.21 -5.39 -0.20
C TYR A 36 6.10 -6.80 -0.79
N ASN A 37 7.22 -7.50 -0.83
CA ASN A 37 7.22 -8.89 -1.27
C ASN A 37 6.49 -9.75 -0.23
N ASP A 38 5.58 -10.62 -0.67
CA ASP A 38 4.94 -11.63 0.16
C ASP A 38 4.29 -11.10 1.46
N ALA A 39 3.77 -9.89 1.44
CA ALA A 39 3.16 -9.25 2.61
C ALA A 39 4.10 -9.31 3.83
N ASN A 40 5.30 -8.81 3.65
CA ASN A 40 6.37 -8.82 4.65
C ASN A 40 6.52 -7.54 5.45
N GLY A 41 5.59 -6.61 5.33
CA GLY A 41 5.66 -5.35 6.04
C GLY A 41 5.24 -5.45 7.50
N PRO A 42 5.11 -4.31 8.19
CA PRO A 42 4.61 -4.29 9.57
C PRO A 42 3.21 -4.86 9.71
N THR A 43 2.85 -5.27 10.92
CA THR A 43 1.51 -5.80 11.16
C THR A 43 0.47 -4.71 11.11
N TYR A 44 -0.78 -5.11 10.90
CA TYR A 44 -1.93 -4.22 10.90
C TYR A 44 -1.99 -3.41 12.22
N GLN A 45 -1.82 -4.09 13.35
CA GLN A 45 -1.90 -3.42 14.64
C GLN A 45 -0.80 -2.37 14.81
N ALA A 46 0.42 -2.67 14.35
CA ALA A 46 1.52 -1.72 14.44
C ALA A 46 1.25 -0.46 13.61
N VAL A 47 0.75 -0.63 12.39
CA VAL A 47 0.43 0.52 11.52
C VAL A 47 -0.76 1.30 12.10
N LYS A 48 -1.77 0.60 12.58
CA LYS A 48 -2.94 1.24 13.19
C LYS A 48 -2.53 2.12 14.38
N ASN A 49 -1.64 1.62 15.23
CA ASN A 49 -1.13 2.38 16.36
C ASN A 49 -0.34 3.60 15.92
N TYR A 50 0.42 3.46 14.84
CA TYR A 50 1.23 4.55 14.30
C TYR A 50 0.40 5.66 13.68
N VAL A 51 -0.58 5.31 12.84
CA VAL A 51 -1.37 6.34 12.13
C VAL A 51 -2.47 6.95 12.99
N GLY A 52 -2.91 6.27 14.03
CA GLY A 52 -3.96 6.75 14.90
C GLY A 52 -5.34 6.70 14.25
N LYS A 53 -6.13 7.74 14.41
CA LYS A 53 -7.51 7.77 13.92
C LYS A 53 -7.57 7.69 12.39
N ALA A 54 -8.27 6.69 11.88
CA ALA A 54 -8.37 6.43 10.43
C ALA A 54 -9.58 5.55 10.14
N VAL A 55 -9.93 5.42 8.85
CA VAL A 55 -10.93 4.45 8.42
C VAL A 55 -10.26 3.09 8.32
N THR A 56 -10.82 2.07 8.93
CA THR A 56 -10.23 0.74 8.97
C THR A 56 -11.25 -0.33 8.61
N HIS A 57 -10.74 -1.44 8.08
CA HIS A 57 -11.56 -2.58 7.75
C HIS A 57 -10.68 -3.84 7.76
N THR A 58 -11.22 -4.93 8.29
CA THR A 58 -10.56 -6.23 8.24
C THR A 58 -11.55 -7.31 7.85
N GLU A 59 -11.07 -8.30 7.12
CA GLU A 59 -11.85 -9.47 6.75
C GLU A 59 -11.00 -10.73 6.92
N TYR A 60 -11.60 -11.76 7.49
CA TYR A 60 -10.93 -13.03 7.74
C TYR A 60 -11.69 -14.15 7.04
N SER A 61 -11.03 -14.89 6.18
CA SER A 61 -11.62 -15.99 5.42
C SER A 61 -10.75 -17.23 5.55
N LYS A 62 -11.35 -18.33 5.92
CA LYS A 62 -10.66 -19.60 6.05
C LYS A 62 -10.23 -20.16 4.70
N VAL A 63 -10.80 -19.66 3.62
CA VAL A 63 -10.55 -20.16 2.26
C VAL A 63 -9.68 -19.18 1.48
N ALA A 64 -10.07 -17.92 1.41
CA ALA A 64 -9.41 -16.94 0.56
C ALA A 64 -8.21 -16.25 1.20
N GLY A 65 -8.08 -16.34 2.53
CA GLY A 65 -7.04 -15.60 3.26
C GLY A 65 -7.61 -14.38 3.96
N ASN A 66 -6.78 -13.72 4.72
CA ASN A 66 -7.18 -12.58 5.53
C ASN A 66 -6.66 -11.30 4.91
N PHE A 67 -7.42 -10.23 5.02
CA PHE A 67 -6.94 -8.94 4.55
C PHE A 67 -7.57 -7.79 5.33
N GLY A 68 -6.98 -6.61 5.19
CA GLY A 68 -7.49 -5.42 5.80
C GLY A 68 -6.92 -4.18 5.14
N TYR A 69 -7.46 -3.04 5.48
CA TYR A 69 -6.90 -1.77 5.05
C TYR A 69 -7.06 -0.72 6.13
N ILE A 70 -6.19 0.28 6.06
CA ILE A 70 -6.26 1.49 6.87
C ILE A 70 -6.17 2.65 5.89
N GLU A 71 -7.11 3.58 5.99
CA GLU A 71 -7.16 4.72 5.08
C GLU A 71 -7.14 6.00 5.90
N LYS A 72 -6.13 6.83 5.68
CA LYS A 72 -6.00 8.09 6.38
C LYS A 72 -5.64 9.19 5.39
N GLY A 73 -6.58 10.12 5.19
CA GLY A 73 -6.41 11.15 4.18
C GLY A 73 -6.30 10.52 2.79
N LYS A 74 -5.20 10.79 2.11
CA LYS A 74 -4.96 10.26 0.77
C LYS A 74 -4.02 9.05 0.77
N THR A 75 -3.75 8.49 1.94
CA THR A 75 -2.88 7.33 2.08
C THR A 75 -3.71 6.10 2.42
N THR A 76 -3.50 5.02 1.70
CA THR A 76 -4.16 3.74 1.95
C THR A 76 -3.09 2.68 2.20
N TYR A 77 -3.23 1.97 3.31
CA TYR A 77 -2.35 0.86 3.69
C TYR A 77 -3.13 -0.43 3.54
N GLN A 78 -2.60 -1.40 2.82
CA GLN A 78 -3.27 -2.68 2.57
C GLN A 78 -2.48 -3.83 3.17
N PHE A 79 -3.20 -4.74 3.82
CA PHE A 79 -2.64 -5.85 4.60
C PHE A 79 -3.22 -7.18 4.15
N ALA A 80 -2.43 -8.24 4.28
CA ALA A 80 -2.89 -9.58 3.95
C ALA A 80 -2.12 -10.62 4.74
N SER A 81 -2.70 -11.82 4.82
CA SER A 81 -2.03 -13.01 5.33
C SER A 81 -2.74 -14.25 4.81
N ALA A 82 -2.06 -15.40 4.91
CA ALA A 82 -2.64 -16.69 4.59
C ALA A 82 -3.80 -17.01 5.55
N PRO A 83 -4.74 -17.89 5.15
CA PRO A 83 -5.91 -18.18 5.99
C PRO A 83 -5.61 -18.63 7.42
N LYS A 84 -4.51 -19.32 7.61
CA LYS A 84 -4.13 -19.83 8.94
C LYS A 84 -3.43 -18.81 9.82
N ASP A 85 -3.00 -17.70 9.24
CA ASP A 85 -2.27 -16.66 9.96
C ASP A 85 -3.14 -15.42 10.08
N LYS A 86 -3.74 -15.20 11.23
CA LYS A 86 -4.61 -14.05 11.47
C LYS A 86 -3.87 -12.74 11.67
N ASN A 87 -2.54 -12.77 11.62
CA ASN A 87 -1.70 -11.60 11.83
C ASN A 87 -1.39 -10.95 10.49
N ILE A 88 -2.35 -10.22 9.94
CA ILE A 88 -2.18 -9.60 8.62
C ILE A 88 -1.07 -8.57 8.64
N LYS A 89 -0.31 -8.54 7.53
CA LYS A 89 0.87 -7.69 7.39
C LYS A 89 0.77 -6.83 6.16
N LEU A 90 1.40 -5.68 6.24
CA LEU A 90 1.39 -4.69 5.16
C LEU A 90 2.03 -5.26 3.90
N TYR A 91 1.34 -5.14 2.78
CA TYR A 91 1.91 -5.50 1.48
C TYR A 91 1.89 -4.35 0.49
N ARG A 92 1.12 -3.31 0.74
CA ARG A 92 1.02 -2.20 -0.20
C ARG A 92 0.61 -0.91 0.51
N ILE A 93 1.27 0.19 0.13
CA ILE A 93 0.90 1.54 0.55
C ILE A 93 0.68 2.36 -0.71
N ASP A 94 -0.45 3.04 -0.79
CA ASP A 94 -0.76 3.95 -1.89
C ASP A 94 -0.94 5.35 -1.34
N LEU A 95 -0.26 6.31 -1.94
CA LEU A 95 -0.37 7.72 -1.60
C LEU A 95 -0.83 8.47 -2.83
N GLU A 96 -2.03 9.01 -2.75
CA GLU A 96 -2.59 9.86 -3.80
C GLU A 96 -2.28 11.32 -3.50
N LYS A 97 -2.05 12.06 -4.52
CA LYS A 97 -1.76 13.47 -4.34
C LYS A 97 -3.00 14.35 -4.46
#